data_fe4a44f67775f3b6ef92b952c9554760
#
_entry.id   fe4a44f67775f3b6ef92b952c9554760
#
_cell.length_a   1.000
_cell.length_b   1.000
_cell.length_c   1.000
_cell.angle_alpha   90.00
_cell.angle_beta   90.00
_cell.angle_gamma   90.00
#
_symmetry.space_group_name_H-M   'P 1'
#
loop_
_entity.id
_entity.type
_entity.pdbx_description
1 polymer ?
#
loop_
_entity_poly.entity_id
_entity_poly.type
_entity_poly.pdbx_seq_one_letter_code
_entity_poly.pdbx_strand_id
1 'polypeptide(L)'
;MKRVFACLLALVVLAGCSGEAPQSAAPENRAEGLRARLLAGDTTAVFVVAHRGDWRYAPENSIAAIEHSIAVGVDVVELDLQLTRDSVLIVMHDATLNRTTTGKGRVADWTLDSIRTLKLKNGCGIRTKHTVPTLEEALLAAKGRVLVNLDKADRYFDLVAPVLERTGTTRQIVMKGSKPADEVLALYGKYLDEVIYMPVVNLDSENATELMQDYISDLKPAAYELLYAQAEDTAMPLRMRDTLRGQALIWYNTLWDTVCGGHDDDLSLEDPDAAFGYLIDTLGARIIQTDRAEHLLSYLRQRGLHE
;
A
#
# COMPACT_ATOMS: atom_id res chain seq x y z
N MET A 1 -1.54 83.90 -40.25
CA MET A 1 -1.12 82.56 -40.56
C MET A 1 -1.38 81.66 -39.32
N LYS A 2 -2.50 80.95 -39.28
CA LYS A 2 -2.85 80.05 -38.18
C LYS A 2 -2.78 78.62 -38.75
N ARG A 3 -1.84 77.80 -38.20
CA ARG A 3 -1.74 76.38 -38.54
C ARG A 3 -2.68 75.60 -37.67
N VAL A 4 -3.61 74.88 -38.30
CA VAL A 4 -4.51 73.92 -37.67
C VAL A 4 -3.84 72.57 -37.66
N PHE A 5 -3.61 72.00 -36.46
CA PHE A 5 -3.15 70.63 -36.28
C PHE A 5 -4.38 69.69 -36.19
N ALA A 6 -4.52 68.79 -37.11
CA ALA A 6 -5.50 67.73 -37.05
C ALA A 6 -4.93 66.54 -36.27
N CYS A 7 -5.53 66.22 -35.11
CA CYS A 7 -5.22 65.00 -34.40
C CYS A 7 -6.02 63.83 -35.01
N LEU A 8 -5.32 62.86 -35.55
CA LEU A 8 -5.88 61.55 -35.93
C LEU A 8 -5.99 60.69 -34.68
N LEU A 9 -7.20 60.34 -34.30
CA LEU A 9 -7.45 59.36 -33.24
C LEU A 9 -7.43 57.96 -33.90
N ALA A 10 -6.42 57.17 -33.57
CA ALA A 10 -6.38 55.76 -33.97
C ALA A 10 -7.18 54.92 -32.93
N LEU A 11 -8.30 54.34 -33.34
CA LEU A 11 -9.05 53.37 -32.55
C LEU A 11 -8.32 52.04 -32.58
N VAL A 12 -7.72 51.63 -31.47
CA VAL A 12 -7.17 50.27 -31.30
C VAL A 12 -8.33 49.36 -30.85
N VAL A 13 -8.81 48.50 -31.71
CA VAL A 13 -9.74 47.44 -31.40
C VAL A 13 -8.96 46.29 -30.73
N LEU A 14 -9.04 46.18 -29.43
CA LEU A 14 -8.55 45.02 -28.71
C LEU A 14 -9.53 43.86 -28.92
N ALA A 15 -9.14 42.94 -29.83
CA ALA A 15 -9.79 41.64 -29.92
C ALA A 15 -9.44 40.82 -28.65
N GLY A 16 -10.35 40.73 -27.72
CA GLY A 16 -10.25 39.85 -26.56
C GLY A 16 -10.29 38.39 -27.02
N CYS A 17 -9.17 37.71 -27.04
CA CYS A 17 -9.13 36.24 -27.04
C CYS A 17 -9.59 35.78 -25.65
N SER A 18 -10.85 35.36 -25.54
CA SER A 18 -11.30 34.54 -24.43
C SER A 18 -10.68 33.15 -24.58
N GLY A 19 -9.45 33.00 -24.09
CA GLY A 19 -8.87 31.69 -23.85
C GLY A 19 -9.67 31.04 -22.72
N GLU A 20 -10.50 30.06 -23.04
CA GLU A 20 -10.99 29.13 -22.04
C GLU A 20 -9.76 28.51 -21.36
N ALA A 21 -9.66 28.72 -20.04
CA ALA A 21 -8.68 28.02 -19.22
C ALA A 21 -8.91 26.51 -19.45
N PRO A 22 -7.84 25.72 -19.63
CA PRO A 22 -8.00 24.29 -19.77
C PRO A 22 -8.76 23.79 -18.54
N GLN A 23 -9.95 23.20 -18.77
CA GLN A 23 -10.67 22.45 -17.73
C GLN A 23 -9.66 21.44 -17.21
N SER A 24 -9.31 21.55 -15.91
CA SER A 24 -8.50 20.52 -15.25
C SER A 24 -9.25 19.21 -15.43
N ALA A 25 -8.65 18.28 -16.19
CA ALA A 25 -9.15 16.91 -16.23
C ALA A 25 -9.38 16.47 -14.78
N ALA A 26 -10.53 15.83 -14.51
CA ALA A 26 -10.77 15.24 -13.20
C ALA A 26 -9.52 14.43 -12.83
N PRO A 27 -9.03 14.49 -11.58
CA PRO A 27 -7.81 13.83 -11.21
C PRO A 27 -7.92 12.37 -11.64
N GLU A 28 -6.99 11.94 -12.49
CA GLU A 28 -6.93 10.57 -12.97
C GLU A 28 -6.98 9.66 -11.75
N ASN A 29 -7.85 8.64 -11.76
CA ASN A 29 -7.98 7.71 -10.64
C ASN A 29 -6.73 6.83 -10.61
N ARG A 30 -5.65 7.30 -9.97
CA ARG A 30 -4.36 6.63 -9.90
C ARG A 30 -4.49 5.22 -9.35
N ALA A 31 -5.37 5.01 -8.35
CA ALA A 31 -5.59 3.68 -7.77
C ALA A 31 -6.12 2.67 -8.81
N GLU A 32 -7.00 3.06 -9.73
CA GLU A 32 -7.46 2.19 -10.83
C GLU A 32 -6.33 1.89 -11.82
N GLY A 33 -5.49 2.86 -12.14
CA GLY A 33 -4.30 2.64 -12.98
C GLY A 33 -3.32 1.64 -12.33
N LEU A 34 -3.04 1.80 -11.03
CA LEU A 34 -2.21 0.87 -10.24
C LEU A 34 -2.82 -0.53 -10.20
N ARG A 35 -4.15 -0.62 -9.96
CA ARG A 35 -4.86 -1.90 -10.00
C ARG A 35 -4.72 -2.58 -11.37
N ALA A 36 -4.94 -1.85 -12.45
CA ALA A 36 -4.85 -2.39 -13.80
C ALA A 36 -3.44 -2.94 -14.09
N ARG A 37 -2.39 -2.21 -13.70
CA ARG A 37 -1.00 -2.65 -13.84
C ARG A 37 -0.72 -3.91 -13.03
N LEU A 38 -1.17 -3.97 -11.76
CA LEU A 38 -0.99 -5.14 -10.90
C LEU A 38 -1.66 -6.38 -11.49
N LEU A 39 -2.94 -6.25 -11.91
CA LEU A 39 -3.71 -7.36 -12.50
C LEU A 39 -3.18 -7.79 -13.87
N ALA A 40 -2.56 -6.89 -14.63
CA ALA A 40 -1.89 -7.21 -15.90
C ALA A 40 -0.54 -7.92 -15.71
N GLY A 41 -0.05 -8.05 -14.47
CA GLY A 41 1.27 -8.63 -14.21
C GLY A 41 2.39 -7.75 -14.75
N ASP A 42 2.29 -6.42 -14.61
CA ASP A 42 3.29 -5.48 -15.12
C ASP A 42 4.64 -5.69 -14.45
N THR A 43 5.62 -6.13 -15.23
CA THR A 43 7.00 -6.37 -14.77
C THR A 43 7.97 -5.26 -15.16
N THR A 44 7.49 -4.19 -15.80
CA THR A 44 8.35 -3.08 -16.26
C THR A 44 8.76 -2.15 -15.13
N ALA A 45 8.00 -2.16 -14.03
CA ALA A 45 8.28 -1.37 -12.84
C ALA A 45 8.13 -2.23 -11.57
N VAL A 46 8.55 -1.67 -10.43
CA VAL A 46 8.40 -2.26 -9.11
C VAL A 46 7.43 -1.42 -8.30
N PHE A 47 6.39 -2.06 -7.75
CA PHE A 47 5.45 -1.42 -6.83
C PHE A 47 6.09 -1.22 -5.46
N VAL A 48 5.97 -0.03 -4.91
CA VAL A 48 6.44 0.31 -3.57
C VAL A 48 5.29 0.29 -2.59
N VAL A 49 5.45 -0.46 -1.51
CA VAL A 49 4.46 -0.57 -0.43
C VAL A 49 5.01 0.05 0.84
N ALA A 50 4.33 1.07 1.37
CA ALA A 50 4.68 1.68 2.64
C ALA A 50 4.01 0.91 3.79
N HIS A 51 4.80 0.20 4.61
CA HIS A 51 4.36 -0.56 5.76
C HIS A 51 3.79 0.36 6.85
N ARG A 52 2.51 0.18 7.22
CA ARG A 52 1.76 1.04 8.16
C ARG A 52 1.71 2.51 7.75
N GLY A 53 1.77 2.79 6.45
CA GLY A 53 2.07 4.09 5.89
C GLY A 53 3.54 4.47 6.06
N ASP A 54 3.91 5.72 5.73
CA ASP A 54 5.28 6.19 5.97
C ASP A 54 5.47 6.57 7.45
N TRP A 55 5.64 5.54 8.29
CA TRP A 55 5.73 5.72 9.74
C TRP A 55 7.04 6.35 10.21
N ARG A 56 8.02 6.43 9.34
CA ARG A 56 9.25 7.16 9.68
C ARG A 56 9.04 8.67 9.64
N TYR A 57 8.07 9.13 8.86
CA TYR A 57 7.69 10.54 8.79
C TYR A 57 6.60 10.92 9.79
N ALA A 58 5.58 10.07 9.98
CA ALA A 58 4.43 10.32 10.85
C ALA A 58 4.12 9.07 11.69
N PRO A 59 3.26 9.14 12.75
CA PRO A 59 2.90 7.94 13.49
C PRO A 59 2.36 6.82 12.58
N GLU A 60 2.79 5.58 12.82
CA GLU A 60 2.30 4.41 12.08
C GLU A 60 0.76 4.34 12.09
N ASN A 61 0.18 3.84 11.01
CA ASN A 61 -1.26 3.64 10.90
C ASN A 61 -2.08 4.94 11.11
N SER A 62 -1.52 6.11 10.79
CA SER A 62 -2.19 7.41 10.90
C SER A 62 -2.55 7.99 9.53
N ILE A 63 -3.55 8.88 9.50
CA ILE A 63 -3.88 9.63 8.29
C ILE A 63 -2.66 10.41 7.77
N ALA A 64 -1.83 10.95 8.66
CA ALA A 64 -0.62 11.68 8.26
C ALA A 64 0.42 10.79 7.58
N ALA A 65 0.56 9.52 8.03
CA ALA A 65 1.45 8.55 7.38
C ALA A 65 0.92 8.15 6.00
N ILE A 66 -0.40 7.95 5.85
CA ILE A 66 -1.06 7.68 4.56
C ILE A 66 -0.84 8.85 3.59
N GLU A 67 -1.12 10.08 4.03
CA GLU A 67 -0.97 11.28 3.20
C GLU A 67 0.48 11.48 2.74
N HIS A 68 1.46 11.26 3.62
CA HIS A 68 2.86 11.37 3.24
C HIS A 68 3.27 10.27 2.25
N SER A 69 2.86 9.02 2.47
CA SER A 69 3.06 7.92 1.52
C SER A 69 2.59 8.27 0.10
N ILE A 70 1.39 8.86 0.02
CA ILE A 70 0.82 9.29 -1.26
C ILE A 70 1.65 10.44 -1.87
N ALA A 71 2.08 11.41 -1.05
CA ALA A 71 2.83 12.57 -1.50
C ALA A 71 4.21 12.20 -2.07
N VAL A 72 4.89 11.20 -1.50
CA VAL A 72 6.20 10.73 -2.00
C VAL A 72 6.09 9.80 -3.21
N GLY A 73 4.88 9.26 -3.48
CA GLY A 73 4.58 8.52 -4.70
C GLY A 73 4.53 7.00 -4.54
N VAL A 74 4.32 6.45 -3.32
CA VAL A 74 4.14 5.00 -3.17
C VAL A 74 2.91 4.49 -3.92
N ASP A 75 2.90 3.22 -4.26
CA ASP A 75 1.81 2.59 -5.03
C ASP A 75 0.79 1.92 -4.13
N VAL A 76 1.21 1.43 -2.97
CA VAL A 76 0.36 0.74 -1.99
C VAL A 76 0.68 1.25 -0.60
N VAL A 77 -0.33 1.53 0.20
CA VAL A 77 -0.19 1.76 1.63
C VAL A 77 -0.70 0.53 2.36
N GLU A 78 0.15 -0.08 3.18
CA GLU A 78 -0.28 -1.17 4.04
C GLU A 78 -0.80 -0.62 5.36
N LEU A 79 -1.89 -1.19 5.89
CA LEU A 79 -2.59 -0.78 7.11
C LEU A 79 -3.09 -2.00 7.87
N ASP A 80 -2.98 -1.94 9.20
CA ASP A 80 -3.44 -2.99 10.12
C ASP A 80 -4.81 -2.70 10.72
N LEU A 81 -5.59 -3.75 10.98
CA LEU A 81 -6.93 -3.62 11.56
C LEU A 81 -7.04 -4.19 12.97
N GLN A 82 -7.73 -3.46 13.82
CA GLN A 82 -8.20 -3.93 15.13
C GLN A 82 -9.67 -3.56 15.33
N LEU A 83 -10.37 -4.34 16.16
CA LEU A 83 -11.78 -4.15 16.47
C LEU A 83 -11.95 -3.60 17.89
N THR A 84 -12.68 -2.48 18.01
CA THR A 84 -13.03 -1.89 19.30
C THR A 84 -14.14 -2.67 20.01
N ARG A 85 -14.39 -2.36 21.29
CA ARG A 85 -15.48 -2.98 22.09
C ARG A 85 -16.87 -2.78 21.48
N ASP A 86 -17.08 -1.64 20.84
CA ASP A 86 -18.33 -1.26 20.16
C ASP A 86 -18.33 -1.60 18.66
N SER A 87 -17.49 -2.58 18.28
CA SER A 87 -17.44 -3.18 16.94
C SER A 87 -17.11 -2.20 15.81
N VAL A 88 -16.28 -1.19 16.08
CA VAL A 88 -15.75 -0.29 15.05
C VAL A 88 -14.34 -0.73 14.66
N LEU A 89 -14.07 -0.85 13.35
CA LEU A 89 -12.73 -1.11 12.83
C LEU A 89 -11.89 0.17 12.91
N ILE A 90 -10.74 0.06 13.58
CA ILE A 90 -9.72 1.10 13.66
C ILE A 90 -8.44 0.63 13.00
N VAL A 91 -7.59 1.59 12.59
CA VAL A 91 -6.30 1.28 11.97
C VAL A 91 -5.23 1.29 13.07
N MET A 92 -4.74 0.09 13.41
CA MET A 92 -3.76 -0.14 14.46
C MET A 92 -3.17 -1.55 14.37
N HIS A 93 -1.85 -1.67 14.55
CA HIS A 93 -1.17 -2.97 14.51
C HIS A 93 -1.42 -3.81 15.76
N ASP A 94 -1.11 -3.26 16.92
CA ASP A 94 -1.12 -4.01 18.18
C ASP A 94 -2.55 -4.23 18.70
N ALA A 95 -2.80 -5.37 19.32
CA ALA A 95 -4.03 -5.61 20.07
C ALA A 95 -4.15 -4.76 21.34
N THR A 96 -3.10 -3.97 21.67
CA THR A 96 -3.07 -3.08 22.83
C THR A 96 -2.70 -1.65 22.45
N LEU A 97 -3.18 -0.69 23.21
CA LEU A 97 -2.94 0.76 23.01
C LEU A 97 -1.55 1.22 23.45
N ASN A 98 -0.77 0.37 24.13
CA ASN A 98 0.37 0.77 24.96
C ASN A 98 1.54 1.38 24.15
N ARG A 99 1.93 0.75 23.04
CA ARG A 99 3.11 1.15 22.27
C ARG A 99 2.85 2.42 21.48
N THR A 100 1.78 2.45 20.71
CA THR A 100 1.52 3.47 19.69
C THR A 100 0.64 4.61 20.15
N THR A 101 0.03 4.53 21.35
CA THR A 101 -0.85 5.60 21.86
C THR A 101 -0.49 6.05 23.28
N THR A 102 -1.15 7.11 23.75
CA THR A 102 -1.08 7.57 25.15
C THR A 102 -1.95 6.74 26.10
N GLY A 103 -2.75 5.80 25.59
CA GLY A 103 -3.59 4.88 26.36
C GLY A 103 -2.86 3.61 26.78
N LYS A 104 -3.57 2.75 27.52
CA LYS A 104 -3.07 1.44 27.98
C LYS A 104 -4.20 0.42 27.96
N GLY A 105 -3.85 -0.86 27.80
CA GLY A 105 -4.80 -1.96 27.82
C GLY A 105 -5.17 -2.41 26.38
N ARG A 106 -6.10 -3.33 26.30
CA ARG A 106 -6.50 -3.96 25.02
C ARG A 106 -7.45 -3.05 24.25
N VAL A 107 -7.29 -2.98 22.95
CA VAL A 107 -8.21 -2.25 22.04
C VAL A 107 -9.66 -2.72 22.23
N ALA A 108 -9.88 -4.04 22.32
CA ALA A 108 -11.20 -4.63 22.49
C ALA A 108 -11.93 -4.26 23.78
N ASP A 109 -11.26 -3.63 24.73
CA ASP A 109 -11.87 -3.17 26.00
C ASP A 109 -12.34 -1.70 25.92
N TRP A 110 -12.01 -0.99 24.82
CA TRP A 110 -12.28 0.43 24.63
C TRP A 110 -13.28 0.70 23.51
N THR A 111 -14.18 1.67 23.72
CA THR A 111 -15.03 2.20 22.64
C THR A 111 -14.25 3.14 21.74
N LEU A 112 -14.72 3.34 20.51
CA LEU A 112 -14.15 4.32 19.59
C LEU A 112 -14.06 5.72 20.24
N ASP A 113 -15.12 6.20 20.88
CA ASP A 113 -15.12 7.53 21.53
C ASP A 113 -14.01 7.67 22.57
N SER A 114 -13.78 6.61 23.34
CA SER A 114 -12.68 6.60 24.33
C SER A 114 -11.31 6.58 23.65
N ILE A 115 -11.12 5.82 22.57
CA ILE A 115 -9.87 5.76 21.80
C ILE A 115 -9.57 7.11 21.14
N ARG A 116 -10.57 7.83 20.65
CA ARG A 116 -10.41 9.16 20.03
C ARG A 116 -9.86 10.22 20.98
N THR A 117 -9.97 10.04 22.29
CA THR A 117 -9.33 10.94 23.27
C THR A 117 -7.82 10.77 23.36
N LEU A 118 -7.30 9.64 22.91
CA LEU A 118 -5.90 9.30 22.94
C LEU A 118 -5.13 9.98 21.80
N LYS A 119 -3.82 10.12 22.00
CA LYS A 119 -2.92 10.59 20.95
C LYS A 119 -1.96 9.50 20.53
N LEU A 120 -1.70 9.44 19.21
CA LEU A 120 -0.66 8.58 18.68
C LEU A 120 0.72 9.06 19.09
N LYS A 121 1.64 8.11 19.23
CA LYS A 121 3.06 8.35 19.41
C LYS A 121 3.78 8.12 18.08
N ASN A 122 4.86 8.85 17.82
CA ASN A 122 5.74 8.59 16.70
C ASN A 122 6.65 7.38 16.96
N GLY A 123 7.48 7.00 15.98
CA GLY A 123 8.40 5.87 16.07
C GLY A 123 9.41 5.95 17.24
N CYS A 124 9.64 7.13 17.80
CA CYS A 124 10.47 7.34 19.00
C CYS A 124 9.67 7.28 20.33
N GLY A 125 8.37 6.90 20.29
CA GLY A 125 7.52 6.84 21.47
C GLY A 125 7.02 8.20 21.99
N ILE A 126 7.24 9.29 21.24
CA ILE A 126 6.87 10.66 21.65
C ILE A 126 5.42 10.94 21.21
N ARG A 127 4.61 11.46 22.16
CA ARG A 127 3.23 11.88 21.89
C ARG A 127 3.18 12.94 20.78
N THR A 128 2.26 12.76 19.84
CA THR A 128 1.97 13.69 18.75
C THR A 128 0.60 14.35 18.90
N LYS A 129 0.19 15.12 17.90
CA LYS A 129 -1.18 15.67 17.80
C LYS A 129 -2.18 14.71 17.17
N HIS A 130 -1.72 13.65 16.51
CA HIS A 130 -2.54 12.73 15.73
C HIS A 130 -3.35 11.78 16.62
N THR A 131 -4.47 11.28 16.11
CA THR A 131 -5.37 10.33 16.77
C THR A 131 -5.46 9.06 15.96
N VAL A 132 -5.94 7.98 16.58
CA VAL A 132 -6.19 6.70 15.91
C VAL A 132 -7.34 6.87 14.92
N PRO A 133 -7.17 6.59 13.62
CA PRO A 133 -8.23 6.67 12.64
C PRO A 133 -9.09 5.40 12.63
N THR A 134 -10.34 5.54 12.19
CA THR A 134 -11.16 4.40 11.77
C THR A 134 -10.70 3.91 10.39
N LEU A 135 -11.09 2.67 10.03
CA LEU A 135 -10.90 2.16 8.68
C LEU A 135 -11.55 3.09 7.62
N GLU A 136 -12.76 3.59 7.89
CA GLU A 136 -13.47 4.49 6.99
C GLU A 136 -12.67 5.78 6.72
N GLU A 137 -12.15 6.42 7.77
CA GLU A 137 -11.33 7.63 7.65
C GLU A 137 -10.04 7.38 6.84
N ALA A 138 -9.39 6.24 7.08
CA ALA A 138 -8.18 5.85 6.34
C ALA A 138 -8.46 5.58 4.86
N LEU A 139 -9.54 4.86 4.55
CA LEU A 139 -9.96 4.58 3.18
C LEU A 139 -10.34 5.84 2.41
N LEU A 140 -11.04 6.77 3.05
CA LEU A 140 -11.39 8.05 2.43
C LEU A 140 -10.15 8.91 2.14
N ALA A 141 -9.13 8.88 3.02
CA ALA A 141 -7.85 9.55 2.77
C ALA A 141 -7.09 8.95 1.57
N ALA A 142 -7.16 7.63 1.40
CA ALA A 142 -6.49 6.91 0.31
C ALA A 142 -7.29 6.89 -1.01
N LYS A 143 -8.59 7.22 -0.98
CA LYS A 143 -9.53 6.99 -2.09
C LYS A 143 -9.08 7.59 -3.41
N GLY A 144 -9.00 6.75 -4.44
CA GLY A 144 -8.62 7.11 -5.81
C GLY A 144 -7.15 7.46 -6.00
N ARG A 145 -6.33 7.44 -4.94
CA ARG A 145 -4.96 7.97 -4.94
C ARG A 145 -3.90 6.87 -4.88
N VAL A 146 -4.17 5.77 -4.16
CA VAL A 146 -3.21 4.70 -3.86
C VAL A 146 -3.97 3.40 -3.62
N LEU A 147 -3.35 2.24 -3.90
CA LEU A 147 -3.90 0.97 -3.44
C LEU A 147 -3.72 0.84 -1.92
N VAL A 148 -4.61 0.10 -1.27
CA VAL A 148 -4.53 -0.14 0.17
C VAL A 148 -4.44 -1.64 0.43
N ASN A 149 -3.35 -2.08 1.04
CA ASN A 149 -3.24 -3.42 1.57
C ASN A 149 -3.77 -3.43 3.02
N LEU A 150 -4.78 -4.25 3.28
CA LEU A 150 -5.37 -4.39 4.61
C LEU A 150 -4.88 -5.68 5.26
N ASP A 151 -3.94 -5.55 6.20
CA ASP A 151 -3.51 -6.67 7.04
C ASP A 151 -4.61 -7.04 8.06
N LYS A 152 -4.80 -8.34 8.29
CA LYS A 152 -5.84 -8.90 9.18
C LYS A 152 -7.29 -8.66 8.72
N ALA A 153 -7.52 -8.12 7.50
CA ALA A 153 -8.87 -7.90 6.97
C ALA A 153 -9.64 -9.22 6.83
N ASP A 154 -8.96 -10.31 6.53
CA ASP A 154 -9.53 -11.66 6.44
C ASP A 154 -10.23 -12.11 7.73
N ARG A 155 -9.80 -11.61 8.90
CA ARG A 155 -10.40 -11.92 10.20
C ARG A 155 -11.71 -11.18 10.46
N TYR A 156 -11.90 -10.04 9.80
CA TYR A 156 -13.00 -9.11 10.03
C TYR A 156 -13.76 -8.79 8.75
N PHE A 157 -13.67 -9.65 7.73
CA PHE A 157 -14.12 -9.28 6.39
C PHE A 157 -15.61 -8.94 6.32
N ASP A 158 -16.46 -9.58 7.13
CA ASP A 158 -17.88 -9.23 7.24
C ASP A 158 -18.14 -7.80 7.73
N LEU A 159 -17.18 -7.22 8.49
CA LEU A 159 -17.22 -5.82 8.94
C LEU A 159 -16.48 -4.90 7.98
N VAL A 160 -15.46 -5.40 7.28
CA VAL A 160 -14.67 -4.64 6.30
C VAL A 160 -15.50 -4.36 5.04
N ALA A 161 -16.13 -5.37 4.46
CA ALA A 161 -16.85 -5.25 3.19
C ALA A 161 -17.89 -4.11 3.18
N PRO A 162 -18.76 -3.94 4.19
CA PRO A 162 -19.69 -2.80 4.23
C PRO A 162 -18.99 -1.43 4.29
N VAL A 163 -17.77 -1.35 4.86
CA VAL A 163 -17.00 -0.10 4.86
C VAL A 163 -16.45 0.18 3.46
N LEU A 164 -15.95 -0.84 2.76
CA LEU A 164 -15.46 -0.71 1.38
C LEU A 164 -16.56 -0.23 0.43
N GLU A 165 -17.75 -0.82 0.52
CA GLU A 165 -18.91 -0.44 -0.28
C GLU A 165 -19.34 1.01 -0.01
N ARG A 166 -19.47 1.39 1.27
CA ARG A 166 -19.89 2.72 1.68
C ARG A 166 -18.89 3.81 1.29
N THR A 167 -17.59 3.52 1.33
CA THR A 167 -16.54 4.45 0.90
C THR A 167 -16.32 4.44 -0.61
N GLY A 168 -16.79 3.40 -1.31
CA GLY A 168 -16.54 3.18 -2.75
C GLY A 168 -15.07 2.91 -3.03
N THR A 169 -14.41 2.12 -2.18
CA THR A 169 -12.97 1.81 -2.28
C THR A 169 -12.68 0.33 -2.51
N THR A 170 -13.71 -0.51 -2.74
CA THR A 170 -13.58 -1.97 -2.88
C THR A 170 -12.49 -2.36 -3.88
N ARG A 171 -12.46 -1.70 -5.05
CA ARG A 171 -11.54 -2.03 -6.13
C ARG A 171 -10.08 -1.61 -5.88
N GLN A 172 -9.80 -0.78 -4.88
CA GLN A 172 -8.43 -0.39 -4.54
C GLN A 172 -7.81 -1.20 -3.38
N ILE A 173 -8.51 -2.26 -2.94
CA ILE A 173 -8.06 -3.08 -1.82
C ILE A 173 -7.26 -4.29 -2.30
N VAL A 174 -6.14 -4.51 -1.63
CA VAL A 174 -5.38 -5.76 -1.60
C VAL A 174 -5.60 -6.39 -0.23
N MET A 175 -6.31 -7.50 -0.18
CA MET A 175 -6.52 -8.27 1.04
C MET A 175 -5.56 -9.46 1.04
N LYS A 176 -4.78 -9.63 2.09
CA LYS A 176 -3.86 -10.75 2.21
C LYS A 176 -4.30 -11.75 3.27
N GLY A 177 -3.85 -12.99 3.12
CA GLY A 177 -4.13 -14.07 4.07
C GLY A 177 -3.41 -15.35 3.70
N SER A 178 -3.51 -16.35 4.57
CA SER A 178 -2.82 -17.64 4.41
C SER A 178 -3.81 -18.85 4.45
N LYS A 179 -5.10 -18.60 4.17
CA LYS A 179 -6.10 -19.67 4.12
C LYS A 179 -5.95 -20.50 2.85
N PRO A 180 -6.23 -21.82 2.88
CA PRO A 180 -6.32 -22.65 1.68
C PRO A 180 -7.22 -22.03 0.61
N ALA A 181 -6.96 -22.33 -0.66
CA ALA A 181 -7.66 -21.73 -1.80
C ALA A 181 -9.17 -21.97 -1.77
N ASP A 182 -9.61 -23.17 -1.39
CA ASP A 182 -11.02 -23.54 -1.25
C ASP A 182 -11.73 -22.73 -0.15
N GLU A 183 -11.07 -22.49 1.00
CA GLU A 183 -11.61 -21.63 2.05
C GLU A 183 -11.72 -20.17 1.57
N VAL A 184 -10.71 -19.66 0.85
CA VAL A 184 -10.73 -18.31 0.27
C VAL A 184 -11.92 -18.16 -0.69
N LEU A 185 -12.12 -19.13 -1.59
CA LEU A 185 -13.24 -19.12 -2.53
C LEU A 185 -14.59 -19.21 -1.81
N ALA A 186 -14.70 -20.04 -0.78
CA ALA A 186 -15.94 -20.19 -0.01
C ALA A 186 -16.29 -18.91 0.78
N LEU A 187 -15.30 -18.26 1.40
CA LEU A 187 -15.54 -17.10 2.27
C LEU A 187 -15.62 -15.78 1.48
N TYR A 188 -14.79 -15.61 0.46
CA TYR A 188 -14.60 -14.32 -0.20
C TYR A 188 -14.93 -14.34 -1.68
N GLY A 189 -15.32 -15.49 -2.28
CA GLY A 189 -15.48 -15.67 -3.73
C GLY A 189 -16.30 -14.59 -4.41
N LYS A 190 -17.40 -14.13 -3.80
CA LYS A 190 -18.25 -13.07 -4.33
C LYS A 190 -17.61 -11.68 -4.41
N TYR A 191 -16.45 -11.49 -3.74
CA TYR A 191 -15.72 -10.21 -3.72
C TYR A 191 -14.46 -10.23 -4.57
N LEU A 192 -14.00 -11.41 -5.03
CA LEU A 192 -12.70 -11.57 -5.69
C LEU A 192 -12.63 -10.91 -7.08
N ASP A 193 -13.77 -10.55 -7.67
CA ASP A 193 -13.81 -9.75 -8.90
C ASP A 193 -13.43 -8.28 -8.64
N GLU A 194 -13.61 -7.81 -7.41
CA GLU A 194 -13.37 -6.43 -7.03
C GLU A 194 -12.16 -6.27 -6.10
N VAL A 195 -12.07 -7.08 -5.04
CA VAL A 195 -10.94 -7.08 -4.10
C VAL A 195 -9.83 -7.98 -4.65
N ILE A 196 -8.60 -7.50 -4.65
CA ILE A 196 -7.43 -8.34 -4.96
C ILE A 196 -7.10 -9.17 -3.73
N TYR A 197 -7.25 -10.50 -3.83
CA TYR A 197 -6.72 -11.38 -2.79
C TYR A 197 -5.28 -11.79 -3.11
N MET A 198 -4.39 -11.64 -2.15
CA MET A 198 -2.98 -11.98 -2.27
C MET A 198 -2.59 -12.98 -1.18
N PRO A 199 -2.25 -14.23 -1.55
CA PRO A 199 -1.78 -15.22 -0.59
C PRO A 199 -0.44 -14.83 0.02
N VAL A 200 -0.29 -15.07 1.33
CA VAL A 200 0.97 -15.01 2.06
C VAL A 200 1.48 -16.43 2.25
N VAL A 201 2.66 -16.73 1.74
CA VAL A 201 3.26 -18.06 1.82
C VAL A 201 4.64 -17.98 2.46
N ASN A 202 4.78 -18.61 3.62
CA ASN A 202 6.09 -18.84 4.22
C ASN A 202 6.73 -20.05 3.53
N LEU A 203 7.78 -19.81 2.76
CA LEU A 203 8.48 -20.83 1.96
C LEU A 203 9.25 -21.85 2.82
N ASP A 204 9.50 -21.53 4.09
CA ASP A 204 10.14 -22.43 5.05
C ASP A 204 9.15 -23.43 5.69
N SER A 205 7.84 -23.28 5.39
CA SER A 205 6.82 -24.19 5.90
C SER A 205 6.84 -25.53 5.16
N GLU A 206 6.62 -26.63 5.88
CA GLU A 206 6.59 -27.99 5.32
C GLU A 206 5.54 -28.13 4.20
N ASN A 207 4.42 -27.42 4.30
CA ASN A 207 3.34 -27.45 3.33
C ASN A 207 3.41 -26.36 2.25
N ALA A 208 4.48 -25.56 2.20
CA ALA A 208 4.61 -24.44 1.26
C ALA A 208 4.37 -24.86 -0.21
N THR A 209 4.93 -26.00 -0.62
CA THR A 209 4.78 -26.48 -2.00
C THR A 209 3.33 -26.85 -2.32
N GLU A 210 2.63 -27.54 -1.42
CA GLU A 210 1.23 -27.93 -1.59
C GLU A 210 0.32 -26.70 -1.66
N LEU A 211 0.48 -25.79 -0.70
CA LEU A 211 -0.27 -24.53 -0.64
C LEU A 211 -0.09 -23.67 -1.90
N MET A 212 1.15 -23.58 -2.41
CA MET A 212 1.44 -22.88 -3.67
C MET A 212 0.75 -23.54 -4.87
N GLN A 213 0.72 -24.88 -4.93
CA GLN A 213 0.05 -25.61 -6.00
C GLN A 213 -1.48 -25.35 -5.98
N ASP A 214 -2.11 -25.38 -4.81
CA ASP A 214 -3.54 -25.08 -4.66
C ASP A 214 -3.87 -23.65 -5.11
N TYR A 215 -3.08 -22.67 -4.71
CA TYR A 215 -3.29 -21.30 -5.15
C TYR A 215 -3.12 -21.13 -6.66
N ILE A 216 -2.11 -21.76 -7.25
CA ILE A 216 -1.84 -21.68 -8.70
C ILE A 216 -2.94 -22.36 -9.51
N SER A 217 -3.47 -23.50 -9.04
CA SER A 217 -4.51 -24.25 -9.76
C SER A 217 -5.89 -23.61 -9.60
N ASP A 218 -6.28 -23.25 -8.40
CA ASP A 218 -7.66 -22.99 -8.04
C ASP A 218 -8.01 -21.51 -7.90
N LEU A 219 -7.08 -20.70 -7.33
CA LEU A 219 -7.33 -19.27 -7.06
C LEU A 219 -6.74 -18.35 -8.14
N LYS A 220 -5.56 -18.67 -8.68
CA LYS A 220 -4.81 -17.90 -9.68
C LYS A 220 -4.66 -16.42 -9.33
N PRO A 221 -4.13 -16.09 -8.15
CA PRO A 221 -4.00 -14.71 -7.72
C PRO A 221 -3.00 -13.94 -8.58
N ALA A 222 -3.20 -12.61 -8.70
CA ALA A 222 -2.32 -11.75 -9.48
C ALA A 222 -0.94 -11.53 -8.84
N ALA A 223 -0.83 -11.74 -7.52
CA ALA A 223 0.43 -11.60 -6.78
C ALA A 223 0.49 -12.56 -5.59
N TYR A 224 1.71 -12.87 -5.15
CA TYR A 224 2.00 -13.69 -3.95
C TYR A 224 2.97 -12.95 -3.05
N GLU A 225 2.66 -12.84 -1.76
CA GLU A 225 3.62 -12.43 -0.74
C GLU A 225 4.40 -13.66 -0.28
N LEU A 226 5.71 -13.68 -0.55
CA LEU A 226 6.60 -14.78 -0.23
C LEU A 226 7.51 -14.39 0.93
N LEU A 227 7.63 -15.28 1.91
CA LEU A 227 8.49 -15.11 3.08
C LEU A 227 9.50 -16.25 3.13
N TYR A 228 10.76 -15.97 3.50
CA TYR A 228 11.79 -16.95 3.80
C TYR A 228 12.83 -16.35 4.76
N ALA A 229 13.41 -17.16 5.64
CA ALA A 229 14.21 -16.63 6.74
C ALA A 229 15.73 -16.70 6.50
N GLN A 230 16.23 -17.70 5.76
CA GLN A 230 17.67 -17.96 5.67
C GLN A 230 18.24 -17.54 4.33
N ALA A 231 19.27 -16.69 4.34
CA ALA A 231 19.93 -16.20 3.13
C ALA A 231 20.51 -17.33 2.26
N GLU A 232 20.96 -18.43 2.89
CA GLU A 232 21.53 -19.58 2.22
C GLU A 232 20.48 -20.48 1.57
N ASP A 233 19.23 -20.46 2.02
CA ASP A 233 18.14 -21.27 1.49
C ASP A 233 17.42 -20.59 0.33
N THR A 234 18.11 -20.45 -0.79
CA THR A 234 17.60 -19.81 -2.00
C THR A 234 16.85 -20.77 -2.93
N ALA A 235 16.81 -22.07 -2.62
CA ALA A 235 16.22 -23.08 -3.52
C ALA A 235 14.72 -22.84 -3.75
N MET A 236 13.96 -22.62 -2.68
CA MET A 236 12.52 -22.37 -2.79
C MET A 236 12.19 -20.99 -3.37
N PRO A 237 12.80 -19.86 -2.94
CA PRO A 237 12.61 -18.57 -3.57
C PRO A 237 12.88 -18.58 -5.09
N LEU A 238 13.98 -19.20 -5.54
CA LEU A 238 14.31 -19.32 -6.97
C LEU A 238 13.31 -20.20 -7.73
N ARG A 239 12.89 -21.32 -7.14
CA ARG A 239 11.84 -22.16 -7.71
C ARG A 239 10.53 -21.39 -7.87
N MET A 240 10.12 -20.61 -6.86
CA MET A 240 8.90 -19.82 -6.94
C MET A 240 9.00 -18.72 -8.01
N ARG A 241 10.15 -18.03 -8.10
CA ARG A 241 10.42 -17.09 -9.19
C ARG A 241 10.16 -17.73 -10.56
N ASP A 242 10.74 -18.91 -10.79
CA ASP A 242 10.63 -19.57 -12.10
C ASP A 242 9.21 -20.10 -12.36
N THR A 243 8.54 -20.59 -11.32
CA THR A 243 7.15 -21.06 -11.39
C THR A 243 6.16 -19.93 -11.68
N LEU A 244 6.32 -18.78 -11.03
CA LEU A 244 5.39 -17.65 -11.15
C LEU A 244 5.69 -16.73 -12.34
N ARG A 245 6.81 -16.92 -13.01
CA ARG A 245 7.22 -16.09 -14.16
C ARG A 245 6.13 -16.02 -15.24
N GLY A 246 5.62 -14.83 -15.51
CA GLY A 246 4.55 -14.59 -16.48
C GLY A 246 3.16 -15.06 -16.05
N GLN A 247 3.00 -15.49 -14.80
CA GLN A 247 1.71 -15.90 -14.23
C GLN A 247 1.23 -14.96 -13.13
N ALA A 248 2.13 -14.51 -12.25
CA ALA A 248 1.80 -13.62 -11.14
C ALA A 248 3.02 -12.78 -10.73
N LEU A 249 2.79 -11.69 -10.03
CA LEU A 249 3.83 -10.87 -9.43
C LEU A 249 4.29 -11.46 -8.10
N ILE A 250 5.53 -11.17 -7.74
CA ILE A 250 6.11 -11.59 -6.46
C ILE A 250 6.28 -10.36 -5.57
N TRP A 251 5.80 -10.48 -4.34
CA TRP A 251 5.93 -9.50 -3.27
C TRP A 251 6.86 -10.02 -2.20
N TYR A 252 7.88 -9.25 -1.83
CA TYR A 252 8.70 -9.46 -0.65
C TYR A 252 8.60 -8.30 0.33
N ASN A 253 8.77 -8.61 1.62
CA ASN A 253 8.87 -7.63 2.69
C ASN A 253 10.34 -7.46 3.05
N THR A 254 10.82 -6.21 3.17
CA THR A 254 12.20 -5.90 3.58
C THR A 254 12.29 -5.42 5.03
N LEU A 255 11.27 -5.70 5.85
CA LEU A 255 11.06 -5.12 7.18
C LEU A 255 12.11 -5.56 8.21
N TRP A 256 12.54 -6.82 8.13
CA TRP A 256 13.58 -7.43 8.96
C TRP A 256 14.11 -8.71 8.31
N ASP A 257 15.24 -9.22 8.77
CA ASP A 257 16.03 -10.30 8.18
C ASP A 257 15.23 -11.59 7.89
N THR A 258 14.41 -12.05 8.83
CA THR A 258 13.73 -13.35 8.76
C THR A 258 12.49 -13.40 7.85
N VAL A 259 12.18 -12.32 7.14
CA VAL A 259 11.07 -12.30 6.14
C VAL A 259 11.58 -12.24 4.71
N CYS A 260 12.88 -12.00 4.50
CA CYS A 260 13.49 -11.84 3.17
C CYS A 260 14.93 -12.39 3.08
N GLY A 261 15.29 -13.36 3.92
CA GLY A 261 16.62 -13.97 3.91
C GLY A 261 17.76 -12.98 4.15
N GLY A 262 17.56 -11.97 5.00
CA GLY A 262 18.56 -10.95 5.32
C GLY A 262 18.69 -9.81 4.30
N HIS A 263 17.89 -9.80 3.22
CA HIS A 263 17.86 -8.72 2.22
C HIS A 263 16.93 -7.58 2.65
N ASP A 264 17.15 -7.05 3.86
CA ASP A 264 16.22 -6.19 4.57
C ASP A 264 16.52 -4.68 4.43
N ASP A 265 15.68 -3.87 5.07
CA ASP A 265 15.77 -2.41 5.06
C ASP A 265 17.04 -1.88 5.73
N ASP A 266 17.64 -2.60 6.69
CA ASP A 266 18.89 -2.17 7.33
C ASP A 266 20.09 -2.46 6.42
N LEU A 267 20.15 -3.62 5.76
CA LEU A 267 21.14 -3.90 4.71
C LEU A 267 21.04 -2.87 3.57
N SER A 268 19.83 -2.44 3.22
CA SER A 268 19.62 -1.47 2.12
C SER A 268 20.28 -0.12 2.35
N LEU A 269 20.56 0.26 3.59
CA LEU A 269 21.28 1.50 3.91
C LEU A 269 22.79 1.41 3.66
N GLU A 270 23.34 0.19 3.70
CA GLU A 270 24.76 -0.08 3.47
C GLU A 270 24.99 -0.47 2.00
N ASP A 271 24.16 -1.36 1.47
CA ASP A 271 24.23 -1.87 0.10
C ASP A 271 22.82 -2.13 -0.48
N PRO A 272 22.19 -1.13 -1.13
CA PRO A 272 20.85 -1.28 -1.71
C PRO A 272 20.80 -2.30 -2.86
N ASP A 273 21.91 -2.59 -3.53
CA ASP A 273 21.96 -3.62 -4.57
C ASP A 273 21.93 -5.02 -3.95
N ALA A 274 22.62 -5.24 -2.83
CA ALA A 274 22.57 -6.49 -2.08
C ALA A 274 21.20 -6.72 -1.42
N ALA A 275 20.48 -5.67 -1.04
CA ALA A 275 19.14 -5.74 -0.47
C ALA A 275 18.07 -5.75 -1.58
N PHE A 276 17.59 -4.58 -1.98
CA PHE A 276 16.52 -4.42 -2.97
C PHE A 276 16.87 -5.00 -4.34
N GLY A 277 18.13 -4.78 -4.80
CA GLY A 277 18.61 -5.27 -6.09
C GLY A 277 18.55 -6.80 -6.17
N TYR A 278 18.97 -7.49 -5.14
CA TYR A 278 18.91 -8.96 -5.10
C TYR A 278 17.46 -9.49 -5.19
N LEU A 279 16.55 -8.92 -4.43
CA LEU A 279 15.13 -9.31 -4.48
C LEU A 279 14.54 -9.08 -5.89
N ILE A 280 14.87 -7.97 -6.54
CA ILE A 280 14.37 -7.58 -7.86
C ILE A 280 14.99 -8.43 -8.97
N ASP A 281 16.31 -8.50 -9.02
CA ASP A 281 17.04 -9.05 -10.16
C ASP A 281 17.20 -10.57 -10.04
N THR A 282 17.41 -11.08 -8.82
CA THR A 282 17.63 -12.50 -8.58
C THR A 282 16.35 -13.23 -8.25
N LEU A 283 15.51 -12.70 -7.35
CA LEU A 283 14.28 -13.36 -6.91
C LEU A 283 13.03 -12.91 -7.67
N GLY A 284 13.14 -11.93 -8.56
CA GLY A 284 12.06 -11.50 -9.44
C GLY A 284 10.96 -10.66 -8.77
N ALA A 285 11.27 -10.03 -7.64
CA ALA A 285 10.34 -9.14 -6.96
C ALA A 285 9.83 -8.04 -7.90
N ARG A 286 8.53 -7.79 -7.84
CA ARG A 286 7.89 -6.66 -8.52
C ARG A 286 6.99 -5.87 -7.58
N ILE A 287 6.89 -6.29 -6.33
CA ILE A 287 6.25 -5.57 -5.25
C ILE A 287 7.16 -5.69 -4.03
N ILE A 288 7.53 -4.57 -3.42
CA ILE A 288 8.38 -4.55 -2.21
C ILE A 288 7.71 -3.71 -1.12
N GLN A 289 7.46 -4.34 0.02
CA GLN A 289 7.00 -3.67 1.22
C GLN A 289 8.18 -3.33 2.12
N THR A 290 8.28 -2.06 2.52
CA THR A 290 9.43 -1.50 3.24
C THR A 290 8.99 -0.50 4.32
N ASP A 291 9.81 -0.36 5.35
CA ASP A 291 9.77 0.72 6.34
C ASP A 291 10.49 2.00 5.84
N ARG A 292 11.11 1.96 4.64
CA ARG A 292 11.94 3.02 4.07
C ARG A 292 11.49 3.41 2.65
N ALA A 293 10.20 3.75 2.52
CA ALA A 293 9.56 3.96 1.21
C ALA A 293 10.29 5.00 0.34
N GLU A 294 10.71 6.14 0.89
CA GLU A 294 11.45 7.16 0.13
C GLU A 294 12.83 6.64 -0.34
N HIS A 295 13.50 5.83 0.48
CA HIS A 295 14.79 5.23 0.12
C HIS A 295 14.64 4.25 -1.04
N LEU A 296 13.66 3.35 -0.97
CA LEU A 296 13.34 2.42 -2.05
C LEU A 296 12.93 3.16 -3.33
N LEU A 297 12.04 4.17 -3.24
CA LEU A 297 11.65 4.99 -4.38
C LEU A 297 12.85 5.66 -5.05
N SER A 298 13.77 6.23 -4.26
CA SER A 298 15.00 6.84 -4.78
C SER A 298 15.86 5.82 -5.54
N TYR A 299 16.05 4.63 -4.98
CA TYR A 299 16.79 3.55 -5.61
C TYR A 299 16.16 3.08 -6.93
N LEU A 300 14.84 2.88 -6.93
CA LEU A 300 14.11 2.43 -8.12
C LEU A 300 14.09 3.48 -9.24
N ARG A 301 13.93 4.76 -8.90
CA ARG A 301 13.98 5.88 -9.87
C ARG A 301 15.33 5.97 -10.57
N GLN A 302 16.44 5.78 -9.84
CA GLN A 302 17.79 5.75 -10.43
C GLN A 302 17.97 4.60 -11.41
N ARG A 303 17.24 3.50 -11.22
CA ARG A 303 17.26 2.32 -12.10
C ARG A 303 16.19 2.36 -13.21
N GLY A 304 15.34 3.39 -13.26
CA GLY A 304 14.22 3.45 -14.20
C GLY A 304 13.13 2.40 -13.95
N LEU A 305 13.01 1.90 -12.71
CA LEU A 305 12.04 0.90 -12.29
C LEU A 305 10.83 1.51 -11.55
N HIS A 306 10.79 2.82 -11.37
CA HIS A 306 9.67 3.61 -10.83
C HIS A 306 9.70 5.03 -11.39
N GLU A 307 8.53 5.71 -11.44
CA GLU A 307 8.37 7.11 -11.89
C GLU A 307 8.92 8.14 -10.88
#